data_624f2b44a7e446d3e4ee9748d6001228
#
_entry.id   624f2b44a7e446d3e4ee9748d6001228
#
_cell.length_a   1.000
_cell.length_b   1.000
_cell.length_c   1.000
_cell.angle_alpha   90.00
_cell.angle_beta   90.00
_cell.angle_gamma   90.00
#
_symmetry.space_group_name_H-M   'P 1'
#
loop_
_entity.id
_entity.type
_entity.pdbx_description
1 polymer ?
#
loop_
_entity_poly.entity_id
_entity_poly.type
_entity_poly.pdbx_seq_one_letter_code
_entity_poly.pdbx_strand_id
1 'polypeptide(L)'
;KKDISIKALLLRARYSHRNNKSLHFLTLLLVVAFSLTYLLGCSSPNNSELYGTALNNHDGSRFSLFDENDLEVTDRTHLGQVHLITFLFANCTSLCPLVTSSIKQSLERSEDIRNTPVLVISVDPKGDTVESRIAFKNRWELSSTWRYLNGNEKELESIWKNFYLNPQESAIESLNSQMGRKYDIVHSSPVYIVDDEGRPAVVHTNPINADHLYEDLIRISKR
;
A
#
# COMPACT_ATOMS: atom_id res chain seq x y z
N LYS A 1 82.93 34.84 20.42
CA LYS A 1 82.36 33.40 20.39
C LYS A 1 80.97 33.24 21.03
N LYS A 2 80.38 34.25 21.69
CA LYS A 2 79.04 34.17 22.32
C LYS A 2 77.91 34.60 21.44
N ASP A 3 78.12 35.40 20.38
CA ASP A 3 77.08 35.98 19.53
C ASP A 3 76.42 34.99 18.54
N ILE A 4 77.15 33.95 18.14
CA ILE A 4 76.63 32.96 17.17
C ILE A 4 75.58 32.01 17.80
N SER A 5 75.69 31.80 19.13
CA SER A 5 74.79 30.92 19.85
C SER A 5 73.36 31.48 20.01
N ILE A 6 73.21 32.78 20.17
CA ILE A 6 71.93 33.44 20.41
C ILE A 6 71.10 33.52 19.10
N LYS A 7 71.77 33.81 17.96
CA LYS A 7 71.05 33.79 16.64
C LYS A 7 70.54 32.42 16.24
N ALA A 8 71.26 31.35 16.52
CA ALA A 8 70.82 29.97 16.24
C ALA A 8 69.66 29.55 17.14
N LEU A 9 69.65 30.04 18.41
CA LEU A 9 68.51 29.77 19.31
C LEU A 9 67.23 30.49 18.89
N LEU A 10 67.31 31.73 18.44
CA LEU A 10 66.19 32.54 17.96
C LEU A 10 65.64 32.03 16.63
N LEU A 11 66.49 31.52 15.77
CA LEU A 11 66.03 30.89 14.50
C LEU A 11 65.32 29.56 14.77
N ARG A 12 65.77 28.76 15.72
CA ARG A 12 65.09 27.52 16.15
C ARG A 12 63.70 27.83 16.78
N ALA A 13 63.61 28.84 17.62
CA ALA A 13 62.39 29.27 18.27
C ALA A 13 61.34 29.78 17.22
N ARG A 14 61.81 30.58 16.24
CA ARG A 14 60.95 31.04 15.15
C ARG A 14 60.46 29.90 14.20
N TYR A 15 61.31 28.94 13.94
CA TYR A 15 60.95 27.75 13.13
C TYR A 15 59.95 26.86 13.83
N SER A 16 60.12 26.61 15.14
CA SER A 16 59.20 25.84 15.97
C SER A 16 57.82 26.49 16.05
N HIS A 17 57.76 27.82 16.24
CA HIS A 17 56.47 28.53 16.35
C HIS A 17 55.70 28.57 15.01
N ARG A 18 56.43 28.60 13.87
CA ARG A 18 55.79 28.59 12.54
C ARG A 18 55.24 27.23 12.19
N ASN A 19 55.90 26.16 12.58
CA ASN A 19 55.45 24.79 12.37
C ASN A 19 54.18 24.44 13.21
N ASN A 20 54.10 24.99 14.42
CA ASN A 20 52.99 24.77 15.32
C ASN A 20 51.69 25.42 14.78
N LYS A 21 51.76 26.61 14.20
CA LYS A 21 50.59 27.26 13.56
C LYS A 21 50.09 26.50 12.35
N SER A 22 50.97 25.96 11.53
CA SER A 22 50.62 25.12 10.38
C SER A 22 49.98 23.83 10.82
N LEU A 23 50.45 23.21 11.90
CA LEU A 23 49.88 21.98 12.46
C LEU A 23 48.49 22.23 13.05
N HIS A 24 48.27 23.33 13.76
CA HIS A 24 46.95 23.70 14.28
C HIS A 24 45.95 24.03 13.17
N PHE A 25 46.42 24.68 12.11
CA PHE A 25 45.55 24.94 10.93
C PHE A 25 45.14 23.65 10.20
N LEU A 26 46.06 22.70 10.08
CA LEU A 26 45.80 21.39 9.48
C LEU A 26 44.84 20.57 10.34
N THR A 27 44.99 20.57 11.66
CA THR A 27 44.08 19.88 12.60
C THR A 27 42.68 20.50 12.57
N LEU A 28 42.58 21.84 12.48
CA LEU A 28 41.30 22.55 12.37
C LEU A 28 40.59 22.18 11.07
N LEU A 29 41.29 22.13 9.94
CA LEU A 29 40.76 21.71 8.66
C LEU A 29 40.25 20.25 8.68
N LEU A 30 40.96 19.34 9.31
CA LEU A 30 40.55 17.95 9.46
C LEU A 30 39.33 17.82 10.36
N VAL A 31 39.22 18.58 11.43
CA VAL A 31 38.04 18.59 12.31
C VAL A 31 36.81 19.16 11.57
N VAL A 32 36.98 20.25 10.81
CA VAL A 32 35.91 20.83 10.01
C VAL A 32 35.49 19.88 8.90
N ALA A 33 36.41 19.23 8.18
CA ALA A 33 36.10 18.23 7.17
C ALA A 33 35.35 17.02 7.75
N PHE A 34 35.79 16.55 8.93
CA PHE A 34 35.15 15.45 9.65
C PHE A 34 33.77 15.82 10.17
N SER A 35 33.57 17.04 10.69
CA SER A 35 32.22 17.51 11.09
C SER A 35 31.28 17.70 9.90
N LEU A 36 31.81 18.11 8.74
CA LEU A 36 31.02 18.26 7.52
C LEU A 36 30.51 16.90 6.98
N THR A 37 31.31 15.83 7.12
CA THR A 37 30.90 14.47 6.74
C THR A 37 29.77 13.93 7.64
N TYR A 38 29.75 14.31 8.92
CA TYR A 38 28.66 13.94 9.83
C TYR A 38 27.34 14.66 9.50
N LEU A 39 27.37 15.88 8.95
CA LEU A 39 26.18 16.62 8.56
C LEU A 39 25.57 16.13 7.25
N LEU A 40 26.36 15.49 6.38
CA LEU A 40 25.89 14.93 5.11
C LEU A 40 25.41 13.47 5.22
N GLY A 41 25.62 12.81 6.36
CA GLY A 41 25.35 11.38 6.56
C GLY A 41 23.95 11.00 7.03
N CYS A 42 23.04 11.95 7.27
CA CYS A 42 21.69 11.66 7.78
C CYS A 42 20.58 12.02 6.79
N SER A 43 20.67 11.61 5.54
CA SER A 43 19.47 11.33 4.76
C SER A 43 19.23 9.82 4.82
N SER A 44 18.61 9.35 5.90
CA SER A 44 17.91 8.08 5.86
C SER A 44 16.95 8.15 4.69
N PRO A 45 16.96 7.19 3.74
CA PRO A 45 15.82 7.06 2.85
C PRO A 45 14.61 6.96 3.76
N ASN A 46 13.62 7.82 3.52
CA ASN A 46 12.33 7.76 4.19
C ASN A 46 11.67 6.43 3.78
N ASN A 47 12.15 5.34 4.34
CA ASN A 47 11.50 4.05 4.31
C ASN A 47 10.34 4.17 5.32
N SER A 48 9.36 5.02 4.98
CA SER A 48 8.13 5.07 5.72
C SER A 48 7.50 3.68 5.57
N GLU A 49 7.57 2.93 6.65
CA GLU A 49 7.03 1.59 6.77
C GLU A 49 5.56 1.61 6.33
N LEU A 50 5.15 0.64 5.52
CA LEU A 50 3.75 0.51 5.10
C LEU A 50 2.92 0.15 6.33
N TYR A 51 1.70 0.63 6.38
CA TYR A 51 0.75 0.28 7.46
C TYR A 51 0.14 -1.10 7.25
N GLY A 52 -0.13 -1.47 6.00
CA GLY A 52 -0.54 -2.82 5.64
C GLY A 52 0.65 -3.77 5.55
N THR A 53 0.37 -5.05 5.38
CA THR A 53 1.41 -6.06 5.17
C THR A 53 1.94 -5.98 3.74
N ALA A 54 3.24 -5.72 3.60
CA ALA A 54 3.90 -5.76 2.29
C ALA A 54 3.90 -7.19 1.73
N LEU A 55 3.56 -7.32 0.47
CA LEU A 55 3.54 -8.59 -0.24
C LEU A 55 4.75 -8.65 -1.18
N ASN A 56 5.79 -9.36 -0.73
CA ASN A 56 6.97 -9.60 -1.54
C ASN A 56 6.74 -10.86 -2.40
N ASN A 57 6.92 -10.73 -3.73
CA ASN A 57 6.79 -11.84 -4.68
C ASN A 57 5.38 -12.46 -4.76
N HIS A 58 4.32 -11.66 -4.65
CA HIS A 58 2.97 -12.11 -4.91
C HIS A 58 2.64 -11.82 -6.39
N ASP A 59 2.51 -12.87 -7.19
CA ASP A 59 2.30 -12.75 -8.65
C ASP A 59 0.85 -12.38 -9.02
N GLY A 60 -0.03 -12.14 -8.02
CA GLY A 60 -1.45 -11.92 -8.25
C GLY A 60 -2.15 -13.19 -8.75
N SER A 61 -3.27 -13.02 -9.42
CA SER A 61 -4.03 -14.09 -10.06
C SER A 61 -4.41 -13.67 -11.47
N ARG A 62 -4.22 -14.56 -12.43
CA ARG A 62 -4.81 -14.36 -13.75
C ARG A 62 -6.30 -14.66 -13.67
N PHE A 63 -7.12 -13.76 -14.20
CA PHE A 63 -8.56 -13.91 -14.25
C PHE A 63 -9.16 -13.20 -15.47
N SER A 64 -10.36 -13.64 -15.84
CA SER A 64 -11.25 -12.98 -16.79
C SER A 64 -12.66 -13.09 -16.24
N LEU A 65 -13.12 -12.02 -15.57
CA LEU A 65 -14.43 -11.93 -14.92
C LEU A 65 -15.29 -10.89 -15.62
N PHE A 66 -16.58 -10.87 -15.29
CA PHE A 66 -17.53 -9.91 -15.86
C PHE A 66 -18.05 -8.96 -14.77
N ASP A 67 -18.11 -7.67 -15.09
CA ASP A 67 -18.68 -6.69 -14.18
C ASP A 67 -20.22 -6.68 -14.22
N GLU A 68 -20.81 -5.75 -13.48
CA GLU A 68 -22.26 -5.57 -13.41
C GLU A 68 -22.90 -5.07 -14.71
N ASN A 69 -22.10 -4.68 -15.70
CA ASN A 69 -22.54 -4.26 -17.03
C ASN A 69 -22.22 -5.30 -18.10
N ASP A 70 -21.85 -6.52 -17.69
CA ASP A 70 -21.45 -7.62 -18.58
C ASP A 70 -20.19 -7.29 -19.41
N LEU A 71 -19.33 -6.41 -18.91
CA LEU A 71 -18.06 -6.07 -19.52
C LEU A 71 -16.95 -6.92 -18.92
N GLU A 72 -16.13 -7.52 -19.78
CA GLU A 72 -14.98 -8.31 -19.36
C GLU A 72 -13.94 -7.44 -18.65
N VAL A 73 -13.44 -7.94 -17.52
CA VAL A 73 -12.36 -7.37 -16.72
C VAL A 73 -11.36 -8.45 -16.43
N THR A 74 -10.11 -8.22 -16.80
CA THR A 74 -9.01 -9.15 -16.59
C THR A 74 -8.01 -8.58 -15.59
N ASP A 75 -7.10 -9.42 -15.10
CA ASP A 75 -5.92 -9.00 -14.32
C ASP A 75 -5.06 -7.95 -15.03
N ARG A 76 -5.23 -7.77 -16.34
CA ARG A 76 -4.48 -6.83 -17.17
C ARG A 76 -5.23 -5.53 -17.48
N THR A 77 -6.51 -5.43 -17.11
CA THR A 77 -7.36 -4.27 -17.45
C THR A 77 -6.82 -2.95 -16.92
N HIS A 78 -6.15 -2.99 -15.77
CA HIS A 78 -5.59 -1.80 -15.10
C HIS A 78 -4.05 -1.77 -15.06
N LEU A 79 -3.35 -2.47 -15.98
CA LEU A 79 -1.90 -2.34 -16.11
C LEU A 79 -1.51 -0.89 -16.41
N GLY A 80 -0.45 -0.40 -15.77
CA GLY A 80 -0.03 1.00 -15.83
C GLY A 80 -0.76 1.89 -14.83
N GLN A 81 -1.64 1.33 -13.99
CA GLN A 81 -2.41 2.09 -13.01
C GLN A 81 -2.54 1.32 -11.70
N VAL A 82 -2.18 1.97 -10.58
CA VAL A 82 -2.44 1.43 -9.24
C VAL A 82 -3.94 1.28 -9.04
N HIS A 83 -4.37 0.16 -8.47
CA HIS A 83 -5.78 -0.12 -8.22
C HIS A 83 -5.98 -0.96 -6.95
N LEU A 84 -7.23 -1.05 -6.49
CA LEU A 84 -7.60 -1.82 -5.33
C LEU A 84 -8.35 -3.10 -5.74
N ILE A 85 -8.08 -4.20 -5.02
CA ILE A 85 -8.89 -5.43 -5.10
C ILE A 85 -9.43 -5.74 -3.71
N THR A 86 -10.72 -6.05 -3.62
CA THR A 86 -11.36 -6.55 -2.40
C THR A 86 -12.37 -7.65 -2.73
N PHE A 87 -12.78 -8.39 -1.70
CA PHE A 87 -13.63 -9.58 -1.84
C PHE A 87 -14.86 -9.41 -0.97
N LEU A 88 -16.03 -9.27 -1.62
CA LEU A 88 -17.30 -8.97 -0.96
C LEU A 88 -18.41 -9.83 -1.56
N PHE A 89 -19.60 -9.80 -0.94
CA PHE A 89 -20.84 -10.24 -1.57
C PHE A 89 -21.96 -9.20 -1.36
N ALA A 90 -22.81 -9.02 -2.38
CA ALA A 90 -23.71 -7.87 -2.49
C ALA A 90 -24.74 -7.77 -1.36
N ASN A 91 -25.15 -8.92 -0.83
CA ASN A 91 -26.16 -8.99 0.22
C ASN A 91 -25.58 -9.11 1.64
N CYS A 92 -24.30 -8.85 1.82
CA CYS A 92 -23.64 -8.84 3.13
C CYS A 92 -24.15 -7.70 4.00
N THR A 93 -24.47 -7.99 5.26
CA THR A 93 -24.95 -7.02 6.25
C THR A 93 -23.96 -6.81 7.40
N SER A 94 -22.80 -7.47 7.39
CA SER A 94 -21.81 -7.44 8.48
C SER A 94 -20.53 -6.66 8.11
N LEU A 95 -19.52 -7.31 7.54
CA LEU A 95 -18.22 -6.70 7.26
C LEU A 95 -18.17 -5.88 5.97
N CYS A 96 -18.89 -6.29 4.91
CA CYS A 96 -18.81 -5.63 3.61
C CYS A 96 -19.18 -4.13 3.68
N PRO A 97 -20.21 -3.71 4.45
CA PRO A 97 -20.48 -2.29 4.70
C PRO A 97 -19.29 -1.53 5.24
N LEU A 98 -18.58 -2.09 6.22
CA LEU A 98 -17.45 -1.44 6.86
C LEU A 98 -16.26 -1.31 5.91
N VAL A 99 -15.94 -2.37 5.17
CA VAL A 99 -14.86 -2.36 4.16
C VAL A 99 -15.15 -1.35 3.06
N THR A 100 -16.38 -1.37 2.50
CA THR A 100 -16.79 -0.41 1.46
C THR A 100 -16.68 1.03 1.94
N SER A 101 -17.13 1.31 3.17
CA SER A 101 -17.03 2.65 3.78
C SER A 101 -15.57 3.07 3.97
N SER A 102 -14.70 2.19 4.47
CA SER A 102 -13.28 2.49 4.66
C SER A 102 -12.57 2.78 3.34
N ILE A 103 -12.85 2.02 2.28
CA ILE A 103 -12.27 2.30 0.95
C ILE A 103 -12.77 3.66 0.42
N LYS A 104 -14.09 3.94 0.48
CA LYS A 104 -14.63 5.25 0.07
C LYS A 104 -13.95 6.40 0.81
N GLN A 105 -13.90 6.33 2.14
CA GLN A 105 -13.28 7.36 2.97
C GLN A 105 -11.79 7.56 2.61
N SER A 106 -11.07 6.48 2.32
CA SER A 106 -9.69 6.56 1.88
C SER A 106 -9.55 7.32 0.55
N LEU A 107 -10.36 6.97 -0.45
CA LEU A 107 -10.31 7.56 -1.79
C LEU A 107 -10.79 9.02 -1.83
N GLU A 108 -11.71 9.40 -0.95
CA GLU A 108 -12.27 10.76 -0.87
C GLU A 108 -11.30 11.77 -0.23
N ARG A 109 -10.17 11.33 0.35
CA ARG A 109 -9.19 12.22 1.02
C ARG A 109 -8.40 13.10 0.07
N SER A 110 -8.18 12.67 -1.17
CA SER A 110 -7.39 13.43 -2.17
C SER A 110 -7.95 13.23 -3.56
N GLU A 111 -7.94 14.32 -4.34
CA GLU A 111 -8.30 14.27 -5.76
C GLU A 111 -7.37 13.34 -6.56
N ASP A 112 -6.09 13.22 -6.15
CA ASP A 112 -5.08 12.42 -6.85
C ASP A 112 -5.44 10.93 -6.91
N ILE A 113 -6.15 10.43 -5.88
CA ILE A 113 -6.52 9.00 -5.78
C ILE A 113 -8.03 8.75 -5.84
N ARG A 114 -8.85 9.80 -5.91
CA ARG A 114 -10.32 9.66 -5.91
C ARG A 114 -10.84 8.73 -6.99
N ASN A 115 -10.16 8.70 -8.14
CA ASN A 115 -10.52 7.90 -9.30
C ASN A 115 -9.73 6.59 -9.40
N THR A 116 -9.06 6.17 -8.32
CA THR A 116 -8.40 4.86 -8.28
C THR A 116 -9.42 3.76 -8.55
N PRO A 117 -9.17 2.85 -9.50
CA PRO A 117 -10.06 1.73 -9.76
C PRO A 117 -10.18 0.81 -8.55
N VAL A 118 -11.40 0.33 -8.30
CA VAL A 118 -11.68 -0.66 -7.25
C VAL A 118 -12.37 -1.85 -7.89
N LEU A 119 -11.73 -3.01 -7.81
CA LEU A 119 -12.28 -4.27 -8.25
C LEU A 119 -12.84 -5.01 -7.04
N VAL A 120 -14.15 -5.13 -6.97
CA VAL A 120 -14.86 -5.97 -5.99
C VAL A 120 -15.05 -7.33 -6.61
N ILE A 121 -14.39 -8.36 -6.12
CA ILE A 121 -14.52 -9.73 -6.60
C ILE A 121 -15.54 -10.48 -5.72
N SER A 122 -16.53 -11.09 -6.34
CA SER A 122 -17.57 -11.84 -5.64
C SER A 122 -17.00 -13.02 -4.84
N VAL A 123 -17.55 -13.24 -3.64
CA VAL A 123 -17.38 -14.48 -2.86
C VAL A 123 -18.68 -15.29 -2.77
N ASP A 124 -19.73 -14.85 -3.48
CA ASP A 124 -21.03 -15.52 -3.57
C ASP A 124 -21.50 -15.55 -5.04
N PRO A 125 -20.89 -16.36 -5.90
CA PRO A 125 -21.21 -16.36 -7.33
C PRO A 125 -22.69 -16.62 -7.63
N LYS A 126 -23.39 -17.32 -6.77
CA LYS A 126 -24.82 -17.65 -6.94
C LYS A 126 -25.73 -16.50 -6.50
N GLY A 127 -25.37 -15.78 -5.42
CA GLY A 127 -26.16 -14.67 -4.88
C GLY A 127 -25.83 -13.32 -5.51
N ASP A 128 -24.65 -13.17 -6.09
CA ASP A 128 -24.20 -11.93 -6.72
C ASP A 128 -24.63 -11.87 -8.19
N THR A 129 -25.96 -11.86 -8.41
CA THR A 129 -26.54 -11.63 -9.74
C THR A 129 -26.20 -10.22 -10.25
N VAL A 130 -26.40 -9.95 -11.53
CA VAL A 130 -26.22 -8.60 -12.11
C VAL A 130 -27.02 -7.57 -11.32
N GLU A 131 -28.30 -7.88 -11.03
CA GLU A 131 -29.21 -6.98 -10.31
C GLU A 131 -28.72 -6.70 -8.88
N SER A 132 -28.24 -7.73 -8.15
CA SER A 132 -27.75 -7.54 -6.77
C SER A 132 -26.47 -6.72 -6.74
N ARG A 133 -25.56 -6.88 -7.72
CA ARG A 133 -24.34 -6.09 -7.88
C ARG A 133 -24.64 -4.62 -8.22
N ILE A 134 -25.59 -4.37 -9.13
CA ILE A 134 -26.09 -3.03 -9.43
C ILE A 134 -26.74 -2.40 -8.20
N ALA A 135 -27.59 -3.14 -7.48
CA ALA A 135 -28.24 -2.66 -6.26
C ALA A 135 -27.20 -2.32 -5.17
N PHE A 136 -26.14 -3.11 -5.03
CA PHE A 136 -25.03 -2.81 -4.13
C PHE A 136 -24.35 -1.50 -4.51
N LYS A 137 -23.96 -1.31 -5.77
CA LYS A 137 -23.32 -0.07 -6.24
C LYS A 137 -24.20 1.15 -6.01
N ASN A 138 -25.48 1.05 -6.31
CA ASN A 138 -26.44 2.15 -6.09
C ASN A 138 -26.62 2.49 -4.60
N ARG A 139 -26.73 1.47 -3.74
CA ARG A 139 -26.86 1.66 -2.28
C ARG A 139 -25.69 2.42 -1.68
N TRP A 140 -24.48 2.17 -2.18
CA TRP A 140 -23.25 2.77 -1.71
C TRP A 140 -22.84 4.00 -2.52
N GLU A 141 -23.61 4.40 -3.53
CA GLU A 141 -23.31 5.52 -4.43
C GLU A 141 -21.88 5.41 -5.00
N LEU A 142 -21.52 4.20 -5.47
CA LEU A 142 -20.19 3.93 -5.98
C LEU A 142 -20.04 4.47 -7.40
N SER A 143 -18.89 5.13 -7.68
CA SER A 143 -18.58 5.67 -9.00
C SER A 143 -18.36 4.57 -10.05
N SER A 144 -18.22 4.96 -11.30
CA SER A 144 -17.89 4.07 -12.41
C SER A 144 -16.50 3.43 -12.31
N THR A 145 -15.61 3.96 -11.45
CA THR A 145 -14.29 3.36 -11.18
C THR A 145 -14.38 2.10 -10.32
N TRP A 146 -15.51 1.86 -9.67
CA TRP A 146 -15.78 0.62 -8.97
C TRP A 146 -16.43 -0.38 -9.93
N ARG A 147 -15.80 -1.54 -10.10
CA ARG A 147 -16.28 -2.65 -10.92
C ARG A 147 -16.56 -3.84 -10.00
N TYR A 148 -17.81 -4.32 -10.02
CA TYR A 148 -18.21 -5.47 -9.22
C TYR A 148 -18.21 -6.74 -10.08
N LEU A 149 -17.20 -7.59 -9.89
CA LEU A 149 -16.87 -8.70 -10.76
C LEU A 149 -17.49 -10.00 -10.23
N ASN A 150 -18.03 -10.78 -11.15
CA ASN A 150 -18.48 -12.14 -10.92
C ASN A 150 -18.06 -13.04 -12.09
N GLY A 151 -18.09 -14.34 -11.87
CA GLY A 151 -17.70 -15.36 -12.85
C GLY A 151 -18.19 -16.74 -12.46
N ASN A 152 -17.66 -17.76 -13.11
CA ASN A 152 -17.98 -19.13 -12.71
C ASN A 152 -17.25 -19.51 -11.40
N GLU A 153 -17.85 -20.41 -10.65
CA GLU A 153 -17.37 -20.81 -9.32
C GLU A 153 -15.93 -21.32 -9.35
N LYS A 154 -15.56 -22.15 -10.33
CA LYS A 154 -14.20 -22.69 -10.45
C LYS A 154 -13.13 -21.62 -10.67
N GLU A 155 -13.45 -20.60 -11.46
CA GLU A 155 -12.56 -19.47 -11.70
C GLU A 155 -12.40 -18.63 -10.43
N LEU A 156 -13.50 -18.32 -9.76
CA LEU A 156 -13.48 -17.59 -8.49
C LEU A 156 -12.74 -18.34 -7.39
N GLU A 157 -12.91 -19.66 -7.27
CA GLU A 157 -12.13 -20.48 -6.32
C GLU A 157 -10.63 -20.37 -6.56
N SER A 158 -10.18 -20.35 -7.81
CA SER A 158 -8.77 -20.17 -8.14
C SER A 158 -8.26 -18.80 -7.69
N ILE A 159 -9.05 -17.75 -7.91
CA ILE A 159 -8.73 -16.38 -7.49
C ILE A 159 -8.70 -16.29 -5.96
N TRP A 160 -9.72 -16.78 -5.27
CA TRP A 160 -9.78 -16.77 -3.81
C TRP A 160 -8.56 -17.45 -3.20
N LYS A 161 -8.18 -18.62 -3.71
CA LYS A 161 -7.00 -19.36 -3.25
C LYS A 161 -5.71 -18.54 -3.42
N ASN A 162 -5.54 -17.88 -4.57
CA ASN A 162 -4.35 -17.06 -4.84
C ASN A 162 -4.28 -15.82 -3.96
N PHE A 163 -5.42 -15.29 -3.53
CA PHE A 163 -5.52 -14.18 -2.57
C PHE A 163 -5.72 -14.64 -1.12
N TYR A 164 -5.43 -15.91 -0.81
CA TYR A 164 -5.50 -16.50 0.53
C TYR A 164 -6.89 -16.42 1.18
N LEU A 165 -7.96 -16.47 0.37
CA LEU A 165 -9.32 -16.54 0.86
C LEU A 165 -9.86 -17.99 0.75
N ASN A 166 -10.76 -18.31 1.68
CA ASN A 166 -11.53 -19.56 1.67
C ASN A 166 -12.97 -19.27 2.11
N PRO A 167 -13.81 -18.72 1.23
CA PRO A 167 -15.22 -18.45 1.53
C PRO A 167 -15.95 -19.77 1.88
N GLN A 168 -16.76 -19.74 2.93
CA GLN A 168 -17.52 -20.90 3.38
C GLN A 168 -19.00 -20.53 3.50
N GLU A 169 -19.88 -21.28 2.84
CA GLU A 169 -21.32 -21.16 3.07
C GLU A 169 -21.64 -21.68 4.49
N SER A 170 -22.39 -20.91 5.24
CA SER A 170 -22.93 -21.30 6.54
C SER A 170 -24.44 -21.21 6.54
N ALA A 171 -25.11 -22.22 7.12
CA ALA A 171 -26.57 -22.17 7.28
C ALA A 171 -26.95 -20.99 8.20
N ILE A 172 -27.92 -20.18 7.79
CA ILE A 172 -28.48 -19.15 8.65
C ILE A 172 -29.49 -19.80 9.61
N GLU A 173 -29.20 -19.75 10.90
CA GLU A 173 -30.23 -20.10 11.90
C GLU A 173 -31.39 -19.10 11.81
N SER A 174 -32.59 -19.60 12.06
CA SER A 174 -33.93 -19.06 11.67
C SER A 174 -34.26 -17.58 11.95
N LEU A 175 -33.44 -16.84 12.65
CA LEU A 175 -33.68 -15.42 12.99
C LEU A 175 -33.40 -14.45 11.80
N ASN A 176 -32.58 -14.82 10.83
CA ASN A 176 -32.26 -13.99 9.66
C ASN A 176 -33.03 -14.38 8.37
N SER A 177 -33.85 -15.42 8.42
CA SER A 177 -34.68 -15.86 7.28
C SER A 177 -35.73 -14.81 6.83
N GLN A 178 -36.00 -13.78 7.65
CA GLN A 178 -36.91 -12.70 7.29
C GLN A 178 -36.44 -11.82 6.12
N MET A 179 -35.14 -11.88 5.74
CA MET A 179 -34.56 -11.20 4.57
C MET A 179 -34.50 -12.08 3.33
N GLY A 180 -35.11 -13.27 3.32
CA GLY A 180 -35.15 -14.16 2.15
C GLY A 180 -33.85 -14.90 1.82
N ARG A 181 -32.82 -14.80 2.68
CA ARG A 181 -31.53 -15.50 2.50
C ARG A 181 -31.57 -16.85 3.20
N LYS A 182 -31.07 -17.87 2.51
CA LYS A 182 -30.99 -19.24 3.02
C LYS A 182 -29.61 -19.58 3.65
N TYR A 183 -28.60 -18.77 3.37
CA TYR A 183 -27.23 -18.99 3.81
C TYR A 183 -26.50 -17.65 4.03
N ASP A 184 -25.39 -17.67 4.72
CA ASP A 184 -24.42 -16.58 4.82
C ASP A 184 -23.06 -17.06 4.33
N ILE A 185 -22.14 -16.13 4.02
CA ILE A 185 -20.80 -16.44 3.59
C ILE A 185 -19.83 -15.96 4.68
N VAL A 186 -19.12 -16.88 5.26
CA VAL A 186 -18.05 -16.59 6.22
C VAL A 186 -16.72 -16.48 5.46
N HIS A 187 -16.15 -15.30 5.44
CA HIS A 187 -14.86 -15.05 4.78
C HIS A 187 -14.14 -13.85 5.39
N SER A 188 -12.85 -13.73 5.13
CA SER A 188 -12.13 -12.47 5.33
C SER A 188 -12.40 -11.52 4.17
N SER A 189 -12.39 -10.21 4.44
CA SER A 189 -12.58 -9.17 3.42
C SER A 189 -11.35 -8.23 3.40
N PRO A 190 -10.19 -8.72 2.94
CA PRO A 190 -8.99 -7.91 2.82
C PRO A 190 -9.12 -6.89 1.67
N VAL A 191 -8.31 -5.83 1.75
CA VAL A 191 -8.12 -4.87 0.66
C VAL A 191 -6.67 -4.93 0.21
N TYR A 192 -6.47 -5.28 -1.06
CA TYR A 192 -5.16 -5.31 -1.70
C TYR A 192 -4.93 -4.02 -2.47
N ILE A 193 -3.77 -3.42 -2.30
CA ILE A 193 -3.25 -2.39 -3.20
C ILE A 193 -2.40 -3.13 -4.24
N VAL A 194 -2.79 -3.00 -5.49
CA VAL A 194 -2.10 -3.59 -6.65
C VAL A 194 -1.33 -2.49 -7.36
N ASP A 195 -0.05 -2.71 -7.63
CA ASP A 195 0.81 -1.75 -8.30
C ASP A 195 0.49 -1.61 -9.80
N ASP A 196 1.16 -0.71 -10.49
CA ASP A 196 0.99 -0.45 -11.91
C ASP A 196 1.48 -1.60 -12.80
N GLU A 197 2.30 -2.51 -12.27
CA GLU A 197 2.69 -3.75 -12.95
C GLU A 197 1.66 -4.88 -12.77
N GLY A 198 0.59 -4.64 -12.01
CA GLY A 198 -0.48 -5.61 -11.74
C GLY A 198 -0.16 -6.59 -10.61
N ARG A 199 0.82 -6.28 -9.74
CA ARG A 199 1.22 -7.10 -8.61
C ARG A 199 0.59 -6.61 -7.33
N PRO A 200 -0.06 -7.46 -6.53
CA PRO A 200 -0.46 -7.12 -5.17
C PRO A 200 0.77 -6.72 -4.32
N ALA A 201 0.86 -5.46 -3.95
CA ALA A 201 2.00 -4.89 -3.24
C ALA A 201 1.78 -4.81 -1.73
N VAL A 202 0.55 -4.55 -1.30
CA VAL A 202 0.17 -4.39 0.11
C VAL A 202 -1.20 -5.01 0.37
N VAL A 203 -1.37 -5.64 1.51
CA VAL A 203 -2.69 -6.09 1.98
C VAL A 203 -3.05 -5.45 3.32
N HIS A 204 -4.25 -4.90 3.39
CA HIS A 204 -4.91 -4.47 4.61
C HIS A 204 -5.96 -5.49 5.01
N THR A 205 -5.97 -5.89 6.29
CA THR A 205 -6.94 -6.83 6.85
C THR A 205 -7.88 -6.12 7.83
N ASN A 206 -9.05 -6.72 8.10
CA ASN A 206 -10.03 -6.13 9.00
C ASN A 206 -9.52 -6.01 10.45
N PRO A 207 -9.83 -4.88 11.12
CA PRO A 207 -10.56 -3.72 10.65
C PRO A 207 -9.73 -2.84 9.70
N ILE A 208 -10.30 -2.47 8.55
CA ILE A 208 -9.63 -1.58 7.59
C ILE A 208 -9.62 -0.15 8.13
N ASN A 209 -8.43 0.39 8.34
CA ASN A 209 -8.24 1.79 8.69
C ASN A 209 -8.10 2.64 7.42
N ALA A 210 -9.02 3.58 7.21
CA ALA A 210 -9.06 4.40 6.00
C ALA A 210 -7.83 5.32 5.85
N ASP A 211 -7.24 5.80 6.96
CA ASP A 211 -6.05 6.65 6.93
C ASP A 211 -4.82 5.85 6.51
N HIS A 212 -4.66 4.66 7.05
CA HIS A 212 -3.57 3.76 6.71
C HIS A 212 -3.66 3.30 5.24
N LEU A 213 -4.87 2.96 4.79
CA LEU A 213 -5.10 2.59 3.38
C LEU A 213 -4.77 3.76 2.44
N TYR A 214 -5.19 4.99 2.79
CA TYR A 214 -4.86 6.20 2.05
C TYR A 214 -3.35 6.41 1.93
N GLU A 215 -2.63 6.38 3.05
CA GLU A 215 -1.19 6.61 3.10
C GLU A 215 -0.42 5.58 2.27
N ASP A 216 -0.78 4.31 2.37
CA ASP A 216 -0.13 3.25 1.60
C ASP A 216 -0.45 3.35 0.11
N LEU A 217 -1.70 3.69 -0.26
CA LEU A 217 -2.09 3.91 -1.63
C LEU A 217 -1.28 5.06 -2.28
N ILE A 218 -1.12 6.18 -1.58
CA ILE A 218 -0.28 7.30 -2.04
C ILE A 218 1.18 6.88 -2.20
N ARG A 219 1.71 6.05 -1.29
CA ARG A 219 3.10 5.58 -1.37
C ARG A 219 3.34 4.65 -2.56
N ILE A 220 2.41 3.74 -2.81
CA ILE A 220 2.50 2.83 -3.96
C ILE A 220 2.34 3.59 -5.28
N SER A 221 1.43 4.58 -5.35
CA SER A 221 1.19 5.39 -6.55
C SER A 221 2.37 6.31 -6.94
N LYS A 222 3.34 6.52 -6.05
CA LYS A 222 4.52 7.36 -6.30
C LYS A 222 5.80 6.58 -6.62
N ARG A 223 5.71 5.26 -6.68
CA ARG A 223 6.86 4.40 -6.99
C ARG A 223 7.07 4.28 -8.50
#